data_b09101e8eba77a9cc2b88a3e8244f096
#
_entry.id   b09101e8eba77a9cc2b88a3e8244f096
#
_cell.length_a   1.000
_cell.length_b   1.000
_cell.length_c   1.000
_cell.angle_alpha   90.00
_cell.angle_beta   90.00
_cell.angle_gamma   90.00
#
_symmetry.space_group_name_H-M   'P 1'
#
loop_
_entity.id
_entity.type
_entity.pdbx_description
1 polymer ?
#
loop_
_entity_poly.entity_id
_entity_poly.type
_entity_poly.pdbx_seq_one_letter_code
_entity_poly.pdbx_strand_id
1 'polypeptide(L)'
;MKNWYRILILFLVSSSLLTFTAAAHQKHTDTERALVLKLAAYLKDSSYIKNTIRQIETEKKVETQITGYQKLHKQVQRMLLLQSELKWLNMEAIRLAYEDMKRIEGFDAVKYLPILTELEQQVKQGFGNIYSGDEAVLVNAEKAVANKRAILLANPLLNGDKILTVRYQLGNRDRRAMAPELGTQSNNWSNQESARRKGFNADIVELSNLRDEVQIRTIYKPDNTS
;
A
#
# COMPACT_ATOMS: atom_id res chain seq x y z
N MET A 1 -33.24 -23.09 -51.40
CA MET A 1 -33.73 -22.44 -50.17
C MET A 1 -33.04 -22.89 -48.87
N LYS A 2 -32.30 -24.03 -48.80
CA LYS A 2 -31.65 -24.51 -47.55
C LYS A 2 -30.35 -23.76 -47.11
N ASN A 3 -29.68 -23.02 -47.99
CA ASN A 3 -28.41 -22.37 -47.65
C ASN A 3 -28.57 -21.00 -46.98
N TRP A 4 -29.67 -20.30 -47.14
CA TRP A 4 -29.90 -19.00 -46.54
C TRP A 4 -30.10 -19.06 -45.03
N TYR A 5 -30.73 -20.11 -44.50
CA TYR A 5 -30.91 -20.30 -43.07
C TYR A 5 -29.59 -20.55 -42.31
N ARG A 6 -28.62 -21.22 -42.94
CA ARG A 6 -27.30 -21.46 -42.34
C ARG A 6 -26.47 -20.17 -42.23
N ILE A 7 -26.56 -19.26 -43.22
CA ILE A 7 -25.86 -18.00 -43.21
C ILE A 7 -26.51 -17.07 -42.18
N LEU A 8 -27.83 -17.06 -42.04
CA LEU A 8 -28.51 -16.22 -41.04
C LEU A 8 -28.22 -16.66 -39.60
N ILE A 9 -28.16 -17.96 -39.31
CA ILE A 9 -27.82 -18.52 -38.02
C ILE A 9 -26.34 -18.21 -37.66
N LEU A 10 -25.41 -18.31 -38.59
CA LEU A 10 -24.02 -17.94 -38.39
C LEU A 10 -23.86 -16.45 -38.09
N PHE A 11 -24.64 -15.58 -38.73
CA PHE A 11 -24.63 -14.14 -38.46
C PHE A 11 -25.21 -13.79 -37.08
N LEU A 12 -26.27 -14.46 -36.66
CA LEU A 12 -26.88 -14.24 -35.33
C LEU A 12 -26.01 -14.78 -34.21
N VAL A 13 -25.34 -15.92 -34.38
CA VAL A 13 -24.42 -16.46 -33.38
C VAL A 13 -23.14 -15.62 -33.27
N SER A 14 -22.61 -15.14 -34.40
CA SER A 14 -21.44 -14.29 -34.39
C SER A 14 -21.71 -12.89 -33.76
N SER A 15 -22.89 -12.34 -34.03
CA SER A 15 -23.28 -11.04 -33.42
C SER A 15 -23.53 -11.17 -31.90
N SER A 16 -24.11 -12.26 -31.45
CA SER A 16 -24.33 -12.51 -30.00
C SER A 16 -23.01 -12.80 -29.26
N LEU A 17 -22.05 -13.49 -29.86
CA LEU A 17 -20.72 -13.67 -29.27
C LEU A 17 -19.97 -12.34 -29.17
N LEU A 18 -20.00 -11.51 -30.20
CA LEU A 18 -19.34 -10.19 -30.20
C LEU A 18 -19.93 -9.24 -29.15
N THR A 19 -21.25 -9.25 -28.98
CA THR A 19 -21.90 -8.44 -27.94
C THR A 19 -21.59 -8.92 -26.52
N PHE A 20 -21.50 -10.24 -26.33
CA PHE A 20 -21.15 -10.81 -25.03
C PHE A 20 -19.70 -10.51 -24.62
N THR A 21 -18.76 -10.59 -25.57
CA THR A 21 -17.35 -10.23 -25.31
C THR A 21 -17.20 -8.73 -25.05
N ALA A 22 -17.89 -7.87 -25.79
CA ALA A 22 -17.86 -6.42 -25.57
C ALA A 22 -18.43 -6.04 -24.19
N ALA A 23 -19.53 -6.65 -23.76
CA ALA A 23 -20.10 -6.41 -22.43
C ALA A 23 -19.20 -6.91 -21.31
N ALA A 24 -18.51 -8.03 -21.48
CA ALA A 24 -17.54 -8.54 -20.50
C ALA A 24 -16.32 -7.62 -20.38
N HIS A 25 -15.81 -7.11 -21.49
CA HIS A 25 -14.70 -6.14 -21.49
C HIS A 25 -15.10 -4.81 -20.86
N GLN A 26 -16.30 -4.29 -21.16
CA GLN A 26 -16.80 -3.07 -20.53
C GLN A 26 -16.91 -3.22 -19.02
N LYS A 27 -17.48 -4.32 -18.54
CA LYS A 27 -17.59 -4.61 -17.10
C LYS A 27 -16.22 -4.67 -16.43
N HIS A 28 -15.21 -5.23 -17.11
CA HIS A 28 -13.84 -5.28 -16.58
C HIS A 28 -13.23 -3.88 -16.49
N THR A 29 -13.39 -3.06 -17.51
CA THR A 29 -12.93 -1.66 -17.52
C THR A 29 -13.56 -0.85 -16.38
N ASP A 30 -14.87 -0.98 -16.17
CA ASP A 30 -15.59 -0.29 -15.12
C ASP A 30 -15.10 -0.73 -13.72
N THR A 31 -14.76 -2.01 -13.56
CA THR A 31 -14.20 -2.54 -12.31
C THR A 31 -12.83 -1.94 -12.02
N GLU A 32 -11.92 -1.94 -12.99
CA GLU A 32 -10.57 -1.36 -12.84
C GLU A 32 -10.64 0.15 -12.56
N ARG A 33 -11.48 0.87 -13.27
CA ARG A 33 -11.74 2.29 -13.01
C ARG A 33 -12.23 2.55 -11.59
N ALA A 34 -13.18 1.76 -11.11
CA ALA A 34 -13.72 1.90 -9.76
C ALA A 34 -12.66 1.65 -8.69
N LEU A 35 -11.76 0.66 -8.89
CA LEU A 35 -10.64 0.40 -7.99
C LEU A 35 -9.68 1.59 -7.92
N VAL A 36 -9.31 2.16 -9.06
CA VAL A 36 -8.45 3.35 -9.12
C VAL A 36 -9.08 4.52 -8.38
N LEU A 37 -10.35 4.82 -8.62
CA LEU A 37 -11.06 5.92 -7.97
C LEU A 37 -11.17 5.72 -6.45
N LYS A 38 -11.45 4.49 -6.02
CA LYS A 38 -11.52 4.13 -4.59
C LYS A 38 -10.19 4.38 -3.89
N LEU A 39 -9.07 3.98 -4.49
CA LEU A 39 -7.75 4.22 -3.93
C LEU A 39 -7.34 5.69 -3.99
N ALA A 40 -7.62 6.37 -5.10
CA ALA A 40 -7.29 7.79 -5.28
C ALA A 40 -7.97 8.70 -4.25
N ALA A 41 -9.10 8.28 -3.69
CA ALA A 41 -9.80 9.02 -2.64
C ALA A 41 -8.98 9.15 -1.33
N TYR A 42 -7.96 8.33 -1.13
CA TYR A 42 -7.06 8.39 0.03
C TYR A 42 -5.81 9.23 -0.21
N LEU A 43 -5.56 9.69 -1.44
CA LEU A 43 -4.45 10.60 -1.74
C LEU A 43 -4.80 12.02 -1.30
N LYS A 44 -3.79 12.77 -0.82
CA LYS A 44 -3.95 14.20 -0.50
C LYS A 44 -4.28 15.02 -1.75
N ASP A 45 -3.68 14.67 -2.88
CA ASP A 45 -3.97 15.27 -4.18
C ASP A 45 -4.21 14.17 -5.21
N SER A 46 -5.36 14.23 -5.88
CA SER A 46 -5.76 13.28 -6.91
C SER A 46 -5.93 13.93 -8.29
N SER A 47 -5.44 15.14 -8.47
CA SER A 47 -5.63 15.91 -9.72
C SER A 47 -4.99 15.19 -10.92
N TYR A 48 -3.77 14.70 -10.76
CA TYR A 48 -3.10 13.90 -11.79
C TYR A 48 -3.91 12.65 -12.16
N ILE A 49 -4.40 11.92 -11.17
CA ILE A 49 -5.17 10.68 -11.38
C ILE A 49 -6.46 10.97 -12.17
N LYS A 50 -7.19 12.02 -11.80
CA LYS A 50 -8.41 12.44 -12.51
C LYS A 50 -8.13 12.80 -13.97
N ASN A 51 -7.02 13.50 -14.23
CA ASN A 51 -6.63 13.85 -15.59
C ASN A 51 -6.23 12.61 -16.39
N THR A 52 -5.46 11.70 -15.79
CA THR A 52 -5.06 10.46 -16.45
C THR A 52 -6.27 9.55 -16.75
N ILE A 53 -7.26 9.47 -15.84
CA ILE A 53 -8.52 8.76 -16.10
C ILE A 53 -9.21 9.34 -17.34
N ARG A 54 -9.33 10.66 -17.44
CA ARG A 54 -9.94 11.29 -18.64
C ARG A 54 -9.19 10.94 -19.92
N GLN A 55 -7.84 10.90 -19.88
CA GLN A 55 -7.05 10.48 -21.03
C GLN A 55 -7.31 9.01 -21.41
N ILE A 56 -7.36 8.10 -20.43
CA ILE A 56 -7.68 6.68 -20.67
C ILE A 56 -9.07 6.54 -21.30
N GLU A 57 -10.06 7.33 -20.86
CA GLU A 57 -11.43 7.32 -21.38
C GLU A 57 -11.53 7.78 -22.83
N THR A 58 -10.56 8.53 -23.34
CA THR A 58 -10.51 8.91 -24.76
C THR A 58 -10.00 7.81 -25.70
N GLU A 59 -9.39 6.78 -25.15
CA GLU A 59 -8.88 5.66 -25.94
C GLU A 59 -10.01 4.85 -26.57
N LYS A 60 -9.87 4.54 -27.85
CA LYS A 60 -10.91 3.82 -28.60
C LYS A 60 -10.91 2.31 -28.35
N LYS A 61 -9.74 1.75 -27.97
CA LYS A 61 -9.59 0.30 -27.76
C LYS A 61 -9.74 -0.03 -26.28
N VAL A 62 -10.66 -0.93 -25.98
CA VAL A 62 -10.98 -1.35 -24.60
C VAL A 62 -9.76 -1.97 -23.90
N GLU A 63 -8.97 -2.78 -24.62
CA GLU A 63 -7.75 -3.39 -24.06
C GLU A 63 -6.73 -2.32 -23.65
N THR A 64 -6.61 -1.24 -24.41
CA THR A 64 -5.74 -0.09 -24.07
C THR A 64 -6.25 0.61 -22.82
N GLN A 65 -7.56 0.79 -22.67
CA GLN A 65 -8.17 1.35 -21.47
C GLN A 65 -7.90 0.46 -20.23
N ILE A 66 -8.12 -0.85 -20.32
CA ILE A 66 -7.85 -1.80 -19.22
C ILE A 66 -6.38 -1.71 -18.80
N THR A 67 -5.46 -1.79 -19.75
CA THR A 67 -4.02 -1.69 -19.48
C THR A 67 -3.67 -0.33 -18.83
N GLY A 68 -4.27 0.75 -19.31
CA GLY A 68 -4.13 2.09 -18.74
C GLY A 68 -4.57 2.15 -17.27
N TYR A 69 -5.73 1.61 -16.96
CA TYR A 69 -6.23 1.56 -15.58
C TYR A 69 -5.37 0.69 -14.68
N GLN A 70 -4.90 -0.47 -15.14
CA GLN A 70 -4.01 -1.34 -14.37
C GLN A 70 -2.68 -0.67 -14.05
N LYS A 71 -2.11 0.06 -15.03
CA LYS A 71 -0.89 0.86 -14.80
C LYS A 71 -1.15 1.97 -13.79
N LEU A 72 -2.25 2.69 -13.95
CA LEU A 72 -2.64 3.77 -13.05
C LEU A 72 -2.91 3.26 -11.63
N HIS A 73 -3.55 2.08 -11.50
CA HIS A 73 -3.78 1.43 -10.22
C HIS A 73 -2.46 1.18 -9.45
N LYS A 74 -1.46 0.59 -10.12
CA LYS A 74 -0.12 0.39 -9.53
C LYS A 74 0.52 1.70 -9.11
N GLN A 75 0.38 2.75 -9.92
CA GLN A 75 0.93 4.06 -9.61
C GLN A 75 0.26 4.70 -8.40
N VAL A 76 -1.07 4.60 -8.28
CA VAL A 76 -1.81 5.06 -7.10
C VAL A 76 -1.39 4.32 -5.83
N GLN A 77 -1.19 3.00 -5.91
CA GLN A 77 -0.68 2.21 -4.78
C GLN A 77 0.72 2.68 -4.34
N ARG A 78 1.63 2.96 -5.29
CA ARG A 78 2.96 3.52 -5.00
C ARG A 78 2.84 4.88 -4.29
N MET A 79 2.00 5.78 -4.80
CA MET A 79 1.78 7.10 -4.19
C MET A 79 1.22 7.01 -2.76
N LEU A 80 0.28 6.09 -2.52
CA LEU A 80 -0.29 5.87 -1.18
C LEU A 80 0.76 5.33 -0.21
N LEU A 81 1.58 4.38 -0.64
CA LEU A 81 2.68 3.85 0.16
C LEU A 81 3.66 4.97 0.52
N LEU A 82 4.09 5.75 -0.48
CA LEU A 82 5.00 6.88 -0.25
C LEU A 82 4.40 7.96 0.65
N GLN A 83 3.12 8.31 0.45
CA GLN A 83 2.40 9.23 1.34
C GLN A 83 2.44 8.77 2.80
N SER A 84 2.24 7.47 3.04
CA SER A 84 2.30 6.89 4.37
C SER A 84 3.72 6.89 4.93
N GLU A 85 4.70 6.42 4.17
CA GLU A 85 6.09 6.28 4.61
C GLU A 85 6.78 7.62 4.86
N LEU A 86 6.54 8.61 3.98
CA LEU A 86 7.13 9.95 4.13
C LEU A 86 6.52 10.75 5.28
N LYS A 87 5.25 10.47 5.65
CA LYS A 87 4.63 11.06 6.84
C LYS A 87 5.42 10.74 8.11
N TRP A 88 6.03 9.58 8.18
CA TRP A 88 6.79 9.07 9.33
C TRP A 88 8.31 9.19 9.13
N LEU A 89 8.75 9.97 8.14
CA LEU A 89 10.16 10.25 7.91
C LEU A 89 10.63 11.36 8.85
N ASN A 90 11.20 10.97 9.99
CA ASN A 90 11.79 11.88 10.97
C ASN A 90 13.30 11.72 10.98
N MET A 91 14.03 12.68 10.37
CA MET A 91 15.49 12.63 10.25
C MET A 91 16.21 12.69 11.58
N GLU A 92 15.70 13.46 12.55
CA GLU A 92 16.28 13.55 13.89
C GLU A 92 16.24 12.17 14.58
N ALA A 93 15.07 11.50 14.55
CA ALA A 93 14.93 10.16 15.12
C ALA A 93 15.82 9.14 14.43
N ILE A 94 15.97 9.21 13.09
CA ILE A 94 16.83 8.29 12.33
C ILE A 94 18.30 8.52 12.69
N ARG A 95 18.74 9.78 12.84
CA ARG A 95 20.10 10.12 13.25
C ARG A 95 20.39 9.64 14.66
N LEU A 96 19.49 9.85 15.60
CA LEU A 96 19.63 9.36 16.97
C LEU A 96 19.73 7.82 16.99
N ALA A 97 18.87 7.14 16.25
CA ALA A 97 18.93 5.67 16.12
C ALA A 97 20.29 5.22 15.55
N TYR A 98 20.82 5.88 14.53
CA TYR A 98 22.14 5.58 13.97
C TYR A 98 23.25 5.78 15.03
N GLU A 99 23.25 6.89 15.78
CA GLU A 99 24.24 7.17 16.84
C GLU A 99 24.16 6.14 17.98
N ASP A 100 22.97 5.70 18.34
CA ASP A 100 22.79 4.66 19.34
C ASP A 100 23.31 3.30 18.83
N MET A 101 23.03 2.95 17.58
CA MET A 101 23.52 1.71 16.98
C MET A 101 25.04 1.63 16.86
N LYS A 102 25.74 2.78 16.71
CA LYS A 102 27.22 2.82 16.73
C LYS A 102 27.83 2.25 18.00
N ARG A 103 27.10 2.22 19.11
CA ARG A 103 27.53 1.69 20.40
C ARG A 103 27.28 0.18 20.52
N ILE A 104 26.57 -0.40 19.57
CA ILE A 104 26.20 -1.83 19.57
C ILE A 104 27.27 -2.62 18.80
N GLU A 105 27.79 -3.65 19.43
CA GLU A 105 28.72 -4.58 18.79
C GLU A 105 28.11 -5.21 17.53
N GLY A 106 28.87 -5.24 16.45
CA GLY A 106 28.42 -5.80 15.16
C GLY A 106 27.71 -4.77 14.24
N PHE A 107 27.53 -3.51 14.65
CA PHE A 107 27.02 -2.48 13.76
C PHE A 107 28.13 -1.87 12.89
N ASP A 108 27.98 -1.94 11.57
CA ASP A 108 28.91 -1.36 10.60
C ASP A 108 28.57 0.11 10.30
N ALA A 109 29.02 1.02 11.17
CA ALA A 109 28.77 2.45 11.02
C ALA A 109 29.35 3.01 9.71
N VAL A 110 30.50 2.51 9.24
CA VAL A 110 31.16 2.99 8.02
C VAL A 110 30.31 2.71 6.79
N LYS A 111 29.70 1.52 6.75
CA LYS A 111 28.79 1.12 5.67
C LYS A 111 27.52 1.99 5.59
N TYR A 112 26.96 2.37 6.74
CA TYR A 112 25.66 3.05 6.78
C TYR A 112 25.75 4.57 6.81
N LEU A 113 26.92 5.17 7.10
CA LEU A 113 27.11 6.62 7.09
C LEU A 113 26.81 7.26 5.71
N PRO A 114 27.28 6.73 4.58
CA PRO A 114 26.95 7.29 3.27
C PRO A 114 25.44 7.27 2.98
N ILE A 115 24.74 6.19 3.40
CA ILE A 115 23.30 6.04 3.21
C ILE A 115 22.54 7.07 4.05
N LEU A 116 22.96 7.31 5.29
CA LEU A 116 22.40 8.37 6.15
C LEU A 116 22.60 9.75 5.53
N THR A 117 23.82 10.05 5.06
CA THR A 117 24.16 11.33 4.44
C THR A 117 23.32 11.58 3.18
N GLU A 118 23.14 10.56 2.34
CA GLU A 118 22.28 10.64 1.15
C GLU A 118 20.83 10.92 1.54
N LEU A 119 20.30 10.21 2.54
CA LEU A 119 18.93 10.40 3.02
C LEU A 119 18.73 11.84 3.55
N GLU A 120 19.70 12.38 4.30
CA GLU A 120 19.67 13.76 4.78
C GLU A 120 19.62 14.78 3.64
N GLN A 121 20.40 14.55 2.59
CA GLN A 121 20.39 15.41 1.40
C GLN A 121 19.04 15.34 0.68
N GLN A 122 18.48 14.14 0.49
CA GLN A 122 17.18 13.96 -0.13
C GLN A 122 16.07 14.69 0.65
N VAL A 123 16.05 14.56 1.97
CA VAL A 123 15.06 15.24 2.83
C VAL A 123 15.24 16.75 2.78
N LYS A 124 16.49 17.26 2.82
CA LYS A 124 16.80 18.69 2.72
C LYS A 124 16.38 19.30 1.38
N GLN A 125 16.56 18.58 0.28
CA GLN A 125 16.13 19.00 -1.07
C GLN A 125 14.61 18.88 -1.25
N GLY A 126 13.95 18.03 -0.46
CA GLY A 126 12.55 17.66 -0.63
C GLY A 126 12.34 16.66 -1.77
N PHE A 127 11.17 16.04 -1.79
CA PHE A 127 10.85 14.99 -2.76
C PHE A 127 10.05 15.51 -3.97
N GLY A 128 9.72 16.80 -4.01
CA GLY A 128 8.77 17.32 -4.98
C GLY A 128 7.33 16.83 -4.72
N ASN A 129 6.49 16.97 -5.75
CA ASN A 129 5.10 16.54 -5.65
C ASN A 129 4.96 15.06 -6.04
N ILE A 130 4.93 14.15 -5.06
CA ILE A 130 4.72 12.71 -5.27
C ILE A 130 3.38 12.36 -5.94
N TYR A 131 2.44 13.32 -5.98
CA TYR A 131 1.13 13.14 -6.62
C TYR A 131 1.10 13.60 -8.07
N SER A 132 2.22 14.11 -8.62
CA SER A 132 2.31 14.59 -10.01
C SER A 132 2.33 13.47 -11.05
N GLY A 133 2.65 12.24 -10.64
CA GLY A 133 2.89 11.13 -11.55
C GLY A 133 4.27 11.15 -12.19
N ASP A 134 5.14 12.09 -11.83
CA ASP A 134 6.52 12.16 -12.30
C ASP A 134 7.32 10.98 -11.74
N GLU A 135 7.81 10.13 -12.63
CA GLU A 135 8.54 8.91 -12.28
C GLU A 135 9.86 9.23 -11.54
N ALA A 136 10.56 10.29 -11.88
CA ALA A 136 11.80 10.68 -11.21
C ALA A 136 11.54 11.08 -9.75
N VAL A 137 10.43 11.77 -9.50
CA VAL A 137 9.98 12.14 -8.14
C VAL A 137 9.63 10.91 -7.32
N LEU A 138 8.89 9.97 -7.91
CA LEU A 138 8.50 8.73 -7.24
C LEU A 138 9.73 7.87 -6.91
N VAL A 139 10.64 7.67 -7.85
CA VAL A 139 11.88 6.90 -7.66
C VAL A 139 12.76 7.52 -6.58
N ASN A 140 12.92 8.86 -6.57
CA ASN A 140 13.69 9.54 -5.52
C ASN A 140 13.07 9.35 -4.13
N ALA A 141 11.75 9.45 -4.01
CA ALA A 141 11.03 9.22 -2.78
C ALA A 141 11.12 7.75 -2.31
N GLU A 142 11.01 6.79 -3.23
CA GLU A 142 11.20 5.36 -2.94
C GLU A 142 12.62 5.07 -2.45
N LYS A 143 13.64 5.68 -3.05
CA LYS A 143 15.02 5.56 -2.61
C LYS A 143 15.21 6.07 -1.18
N ALA A 144 14.59 7.20 -0.82
CA ALA A 144 14.65 7.72 0.54
C ALA A 144 13.98 6.78 1.57
N VAL A 145 12.84 6.19 1.20
CA VAL A 145 12.17 5.18 2.04
C VAL A 145 13.05 3.93 2.20
N ALA A 146 13.69 3.48 1.12
CA ALA A 146 14.62 2.35 1.15
C ALA A 146 15.85 2.65 2.02
N ASN A 147 16.44 3.84 1.91
CA ASN A 147 17.56 4.30 2.73
C ASN A 147 17.19 4.35 4.22
N LYS A 148 16.02 4.94 4.57
CA LYS A 148 15.47 4.91 5.93
C LYS A 148 15.40 3.47 6.47
N ARG A 149 14.80 2.60 5.68
CA ARG A 149 14.62 1.18 6.06
C ARG A 149 15.96 0.47 6.24
N ALA A 150 16.90 0.67 5.32
CA ALA A 150 18.22 0.07 5.39
C ALA A 150 18.97 0.45 6.68
N ILE A 151 18.91 1.73 7.08
CA ILE A 151 19.53 2.21 8.32
C ILE A 151 18.87 1.58 9.53
N LEU A 152 17.54 1.68 9.65
CA LEU A 152 16.82 1.23 10.84
C LEU A 152 16.88 -0.30 11.03
N LEU A 153 16.85 -1.07 9.95
CA LEU A 153 16.96 -2.53 9.98
C LEU A 153 18.41 -3.04 10.09
N ALA A 154 19.40 -2.13 10.04
CA ALA A 154 20.79 -2.48 10.28
C ALA A 154 21.10 -2.77 11.76
N ASN A 155 20.16 -2.50 12.66
CA ASN A 155 20.33 -2.74 14.09
C ASN A 155 20.67 -4.22 14.35
N PRO A 156 21.86 -4.52 14.95
CA PRO A 156 22.27 -5.90 15.23
C PRO A 156 21.33 -6.62 16.19
N LEU A 157 20.59 -5.89 17.03
CA LEU A 157 19.60 -6.48 17.94
C LEU A 157 18.39 -7.06 17.21
N LEU A 158 18.18 -6.68 15.94
CA LEU A 158 17.14 -7.25 15.06
C LEU A 158 17.63 -8.51 14.32
N ASN A 159 18.77 -9.07 14.71
CA ASN A 159 19.27 -10.33 14.12
C ASN A 159 18.48 -11.58 14.54
N GLY A 160 17.56 -11.44 15.50
CA GLY A 160 16.51 -12.43 15.69
C GLY A 160 15.55 -12.35 14.50
N ASP A 161 15.59 -13.33 13.62
CA ASP A 161 14.85 -13.32 12.35
C ASP A 161 13.33 -13.19 12.48
N LYS A 162 12.80 -13.10 13.69
CA LYS A 162 11.38 -13.17 13.99
C LYS A 162 10.96 -12.22 15.13
N ILE A 163 9.88 -11.51 14.89
CA ILE A 163 9.23 -10.65 15.89
C ILE A 163 7.81 -11.16 16.12
N LEU A 164 7.44 -11.39 17.38
CA LEU A 164 6.05 -11.59 17.76
C LEU A 164 5.39 -10.24 17.99
N THR A 165 4.24 -10.04 17.36
CA THR A 165 3.45 -8.83 17.55
C THR A 165 1.96 -9.14 17.51
N VAL A 166 1.16 -8.16 17.93
CA VAL A 166 -0.30 -8.26 17.84
C VAL A 166 -0.76 -7.47 16.63
N ARG A 167 -1.47 -8.15 15.73
CA ARG A 167 -2.11 -7.52 14.58
C ARG A 167 -3.56 -7.21 14.92
N TYR A 168 -3.92 -5.95 14.88
CA TYR A 168 -5.29 -5.50 15.05
C TYR A 168 -5.93 -5.24 13.68
N GLN A 169 -7.14 -5.74 13.47
CA GLN A 169 -7.96 -5.24 12.39
C GLN A 169 -8.68 -3.98 12.88
N LEU A 170 -8.48 -2.88 12.18
CA LEU A 170 -9.25 -1.67 12.38
C LEU A 170 -10.69 -1.94 11.93
N GLY A 171 -11.52 -2.45 12.83
CA GLY A 171 -12.96 -2.52 12.64
C GLY A 171 -13.57 -1.13 12.60
N ASN A 172 -14.89 -1.04 12.36
CA ASN A 172 -15.65 0.21 12.43
C ASN A 172 -15.23 1.00 13.66
N ARG A 173 -14.71 2.21 13.43
CA ARG A 173 -14.21 3.10 14.47
C ARG A 173 -15.33 3.40 15.45
N ASP A 174 -15.35 2.70 16.57
CA ASP A 174 -16.13 3.13 17.70
C ASP A 174 -15.42 4.37 18.27
N ARG A 175 -16.13 5.49 18.35
CA ARG A 175 -15.59 6.75 18.90
C ARG A 175 -15.05 6.58 20.33
N ARG A 176 -15.39 5.49 21.00
CA ARG A 176 -14.96 5.16 22.37
C ARG A 176 -13.64 4.38 22.43
N ALA A 177 -13.14 3.88 21.33
CA ALA A 177 -11.83 3.23 21.29
C ALA A 177 -10.75 4.30 21.16
N MET A 178 -10.07 4.62 22.25
CA MET A 178 -8.92 5.50 22.21
C MET A 178 -7.71 4.79 21.60
N ALA A 179 -7.03 5.47 20.70
CA ALA A 179 -5.82 5.03 20.02
C ALA A 179 -5.89 3.63 19.37
N PRO A 180 -6.93 3.31 18.56
CA PRO A 180 -7.00 2.05 17.83
C PRO A 180 -5.80 1.87 16.88
N GLU A 181 -5.14 2.95 16.52
CA GLU A 181 -3.96 2.99 15.66
C GLU A 181 -2.70 2.39 16.32
N LEU A 182 -2.63 2.45 17.64
CA LEU A 182 -1.52 1.90 18.40
C LEU A 182 -1.83 0.53 19.00
N GLY A 183 -3.04 0.02 18.80
CA GLY A 183 -3.47 -1.22 19.41
C GLY A 183 -3.50 -1.18 20.94
N THR A 184 -3.42 0.00 21.53
CA THR A 184 -3.51 0.20 22.96
C THR A 184 -4.96 0.21 23.38
N GLN A 185 -5.25 -0.40 24.51
CA GLN A 185 -6.55 -0.31 25.15
C GLN A 185 -6.82 1.15 25.54
N SER A 186 -8.08 1.57 25.49
CA SER A 186 -8.47 2.85 26.03
C SER A 186 -8.02 2.96 27.47
N ASN A 187 -7.52 4.14 27.82
CA ASN A 187 -6.98 4.43 29.14
C ASN A 187 -7.99 4.05 30.22
N ASN A 188 -7.59 3.20 31.17
CA ASN A 188 -8.39 2.79 32.31
C ASN A 188 -8.89 3.96 33.18
N TRP A 189 -8.32 5.15 33.03
CA TRP A 189 -8.71 6.36 33.73
C TRP A 189 -9.98 7.00 33.18
N SER A 190 -10.21 6.89 31.89
CA SER A 190 -11.30 7.60 31.23
C SER A 190 -12.49 6.70 30.94
N ASN A 191 -12.32 5.39 30.96
CA ASN A 191 -13.40 4.48 30.59
C ASN A 191 -13.16 3.07 31.10
N GLN A 192 -14.09 2.57 31.90
CA GLN A 192 -14.09 1.18 32.39
C GLN A 192 -14.39 0.15 31.28
N GLU A 193 -14.77 0.59 30.09
CA GLU A 193 -14.98 -0.24 28.91
C GLU A 193 -13.70 -0.41 28.09
N SER A 194 -12.58 -0.63 28.75
CA SER A 194 -11.26 -0.68 28.11
C SER A 194 -11.04 -1.86 27.16
N ALA A 195 -11.90 -2.85 27.16
CA ALA A 195 -11.86 -3.96 26.23
C ALA A 195 -13.25 -4.21 25.66
N ARG A 196 -13.38 -4.32 24.35
CA ARG A 196 -14.59 -4.88 23.75
C ARG A 196 -14.77 -6.29 24.29
N ARG A 197 -15.89 -6.56 24.91
CA ARG A 197 -16.24 -7.90 25.38
C ARG A 197 -16.55 -8.88 24.25
N LYS A 198 -16.78 -8.37 23.02
CA LYS A 198 -17.09 -9.15 21.82
C LYS A 198 -16.44 -8.54 20.59
N GLY A 199 -16.11 -9.37 19.63
CA GLY A 199 -15.61 -8.93 18.32
C GLY A 199 -14.15 -8.49 18.34
N PHE A 200 -13.31 -9.10 19.17
CA PHE A 200 -11.87 -8.97 19.05
C PHE A 200 -11.42 -9.52 17.70
N ASN A 201 -10.79 -8.69 16.92
CA ASN A 201 -10.17 -9.12 15.69
C ASN A 201 -8.66 -8.83 15.75
N ALA A 202 -8.07 -9.35 16.82
CA ALA A 202 -6.64 -9.27 17.07
C ALA A 202 -6.03 -10.67 16.95
N ASP A 203 -4.95 -10.77 16.21
CA ASP A 203 -4.18 -12.00 16.05
C ASP A 203 -2.79 -11.80 16.66
N ILE A 204 -2.20 -12.85 17.23
CA ILE A 204 -0.76 -12.87 17.47
C ILE A 204 -0.10 -13.37 16.20
N VAL A 205 0.79 -12.57 15.66
CA VAL A 205 1.50 -12.89 14.42
C VAL A 205 3.01 -12.87 14.62
N GLU A 206 3.68 -13.75 13.90
CA GLU A 206 5.13 -13.74 13.72
C GLU A 206 5.43 -12.95 12.45
N LEU A 207 6.29 -11.97 12.57
CA LEU A 207 6.93 -11.28 11.44
C LEU A 207 8.31 -11.90 11.23
N SER A 208 8.61 -12.35 10.05
CA SER A 208 9.91 -12.86 9.66
C SER A 208 10.41 -12.18 8.39
N ASN A 209 11.69 -12.39 8.07
CA ASN A 209 12.34 -11.80 6.91
C ASN A 209 12.25 -10.25 6.87
N LEU A 210 12.49 -9.61 8.02
CA LEU A 210 12.28 -8.17 8.21
C LEU A 210 13.09 -7.26 7.28
N ARG A 211 14.22 -7.79 6.74
CA ARG A 211 15.15 -7.02 5.88
C ARG A 211 14.76 -7.01 4.41
N ASP A 212 14.01 -8.02 4.00
CA ASP A 212 13.56 -8.19 2.62
C ASP A 212 12.04 -8.05 2.51
N GLU A 213 11.35 -9.05 1.99
CA GLU A 213 9.90 -9.12 1.95
C GLU A 213 9.38 -9.72 3.26
N VAL A 214 8.77 -8.88 4.09
CA VAL A 214 8.26 -9.29 5.40
C VAL A 214 7.20 -10.37 5.23
N GLN A 215 7.42 -11.52 5.85
CA GLN A 215 6.43 -12.59 5.93
C GLN A 215 5.65 -12.48 7.24
N ILE A 216 4.34 -12.67 7.15
CA ILE A 216 3.44 -12.60 8.30
C ILE A 216 2.79 -13.97 8.48
N ARG A 217 3.05 -14.61 9.61
CA ARG A 217 2.43 -15.88 9.98
C ARG A 217 1.57 -15.70 11.22
N THR A 218 0.28 -16.04 11.13
CA THR A 218 -0.61 -16.05 12.30
C THR A 218 -0.23 -17.22 13.20
N ILE A 219 0.13 -16.93 14.44
CA ILE A 219 0.48 -17.91 15.48
C ILE A 219 -0.76 -18.27 16.30
N TYR A 220 -1.56 -17.27 16.63
CA TYR A 220 -2.77 -17.46 17.38
C TYR A 220 -3.85 -16.48 16.93
N LYS A 221 -5.04 -17.00 16.75
CA LYS A 221 -6.24 -16.22 16.46
C LYS A 221 -7.31 -16.62 17.48
N PRO A 222 -7.80 -15.67 18.30
CA PRO A 222 -8.87 -15.97 19.25
C PRO A 222 -10.15 -16.36 18.52
N ASP A 223 -10.91 -17.29 19.06
CA ASP A 223 -12.25 -17.59 18.60
C ASP A 223 -13.17 -16.41 18.90
N ASN A 224 -13.75 -15.83 17.85
CA ASN A 224 -14.69 -14.70 17.99
C ASN A 224 -16.10 -15.12 18.44
N THR A 225 -16.27 -16.35 18.91
CA THR A 225 -17.57 -16.95 19.26
C THR A 225 -17.96 -16.79 20.71
N SER A 226 -17.13 -16.19 21.55
CA SER A 226 -17.41 -15.95 22.97
C SER A 226 -17.88 -14.53 23.29
#